data_39437e114987d5f5c15542687f6461a5
#
_entry.id   39437e114987d5f5c15542687f6461a5
#
_cell.length_a   1.000
_cell.length_b   1.000
_cell.length_c   1.000
_cell.angle_alpha   90.00
_cell.angle_beta   90.00
_cell.angle_gamma   90.00
#
_symmetry.space_group_name_H-M   'P 1'
#
loop_
_entity.id
_entity.type
_entity.pdbx_description
1 polymer ?
#
loop_
_entity_poly.entity_id
_entity_poly.type
_entity_poly.pdbx_seq_one_letter_code
_entity_poly.pdbx_strand_id
1 'polypeptide(L)'
;MPRNTKQTLYLVDGSGQFHRAYHAIRGLATSRGLPTNATYGFTTMLRKLLADEQPEYLGVLFDAPGPTFRHEEYAEYKANRPRMDDDLAVQIPWVRRVCEAFRLPVTEVPGYEADDAIATLARQAVEQGLEVVVVSADKDLLQLVTDHVRVLNPGREGTGATLYDRAAVESKWGVAPERVVDVLALVGDSVDNVPGVPGIGDKGARDLVRTYGPVEAVLEHAGDVKRKAYREGLQSNREQALLSKRLVTLRTDVPVGLDLEALKRHEVDRAAAHALFKELEFQALAREYVPEAKAAAEEHRVLNRREEIEAAAGEAREAGRLALAVVATSPQAMRASVLGIALAWRPGGSVYVPLGHPRLDMPAAVPADEALAILRPLLQDPAVRKLSAQAKRDHVVLGRLGVDLAGLDFDALLASYLLNPG
;
A
#
# COMPACT_ATOMS: atom_id res chain seq x y z
N MET A 1 23.00 3.70 24.82
CA MET A 1 22.70 5.05 24.31
C MET A 1 21.61 4.90 23.30
N PRO A 2 20.49 5.63 23.36
CA PRO A 2 19.47 5.57 22.32
C PRO A 2 20.12 6.03 21.02
N ARG A 3 19.98 5.22 19.95
CA ARG A 3 20.30 5.65 18.60
C ARG A 3 19.38 6.85 18.31
N ASN A 4 19.97 8.03 18.14
CA ASN A 4 19.29 9.20 17.63
C ASN A 4 18.98 8.90 16.16
N THR A 5 17.93 8.10 15.91
CA THR A 5 17.47 7.84 14.55
C THR A 5 16.79 9.12 14.10
N LYS A 6 17.46 9.87 13.22
CA LYS A 6 16.84 11.02 12.57
C LYS A 6 15.53 10.57 11.92
N GLN A 7 14.51 11.37 12.08
CA GLN A 7 13.21 11.13 11.45
C GLN A 7 13.38 11.15 9.92
N THR A 8 12.72 10.24 9.23
CA THR A 8 12.86 10.10 7.78
C THR A 8 11.52 10.40 7.11
N LEU A 9 11.56 11.31 6.14
CA LEU A 9 10.43 11.65 5.27
C LEU A 9 10.56 10.89 3.94
N TYR A 10 9.50 10.21 3.54
CA TYR A 10 9.38 9.58 2.23
C TYR A 10 8.51 10.45 1.31
N LEU A 11 9.04 10.82 0.15
CA LEU A 11 8.33 11.56 -0.89
C LEU A 11 8.19 10.69 -2.13
N VAL A 12 6.97 10.31 -2.45
CA VAL A 12 6.67 9.41 -3.57
C VAL A 12 6.29 10.21 -4.79
N ASP A 13 7.03 10.03 -5.88
CA ASP A 13 6.65 10.46 -7.20
C ASP A 13 5.44 9.63 -7.68
N GLY A 14 4.25 10.15 -7.42
CA GLY A 14 2.98 9.49 -7.72
C GLY A 14 2.73 9.37 -9.22
N SER A 15 3.00 10.43 -9.99
CA SER A 15 2.85 10.44 -11.44
C SER A 15 3.74 9.40 -12.11
N GLY A 16 5.04 9.42 -11.80
CA GLY A 16 6.00 8.48 -12.39
C GLY A 16 5.67 7.04 -12.03
N GLN A 17 5.30 6.75 -10.77
CA GLN A 17 4.93 5.40 -10.35
C GLN A 17 3.62 4.92 -11.00
N PHE A 18 2.65 5.81 -11.18
CA PHE A 18 1.37 5.51 -11.83
C PHE A 18 1.57 5.17 -13.32
N HIS A 19 2.29 6.01 -14.05
CA HIS A 19 2.65 5.76 -15.45
C HIS A 19 3.44 4.45 -15.61
N ARG A 20 4.40 4.22 -14.73
CA ARG A 20 5.20 3.01 -14.74
C ARG A 20 4.36 1.76 -14.51
N ALA A 21 3.41 1.80 -13.57
CA ALA A 21 2.50 0.70 -13.29
C ALA A 21 1.63 0.37 -14.51
N TYR A 22 1.15 1.39 -15.22
CA TYR A 22 0.37 1.22 -16.44
C TYR A 22 1.11 0.42 -17.50
N HIS A 23 2.37 0.74 -17.75
CA HIS A 23 3.18 0.05 -18.77
C HIS A 23 3.73 -1.32 -18.32
N ALA A 24 3.81 -1.57 -17.02
CA ALA A 24 4.33 -2.82 -16.48
C ALA A 24 3.28 -3.95 -16.50
N ILE A 25 2.01 -3.62 -16.31
CA ILE A 25 0.91 -4.59 -16.20
C ILE A 25 0.00 -4.40 -17.43
N ARG A 26 -0.30 -5.46 -18.14
CA ARG A 26 -1.17 -5.41 -19.32
C ARG A 26 -2.46 -6.19 -19.09
N GLY A 27 -3.55 -5.69 -19.66
CA GLY A 27 -4.81 -6.42 -19.78
C GLY A 27 -5.57 -6.66 -18.48
N LEU A 28 -5.28 -5.92 -17.41
CA LEU A 28 -6.06 -6.00 -16.17
C LEU A 28 -7.21 -5.00 -16.20
N ALA A 29 -8.43 -5.52 -16.11
CA ALA A 29 -9.67 -4.74 -16.04
C ALA A 29 -10.71 -5.45 -15.16
N THR A 30 -11.71 -4.70 -14.70
CA THR A 30 -12.88 -5.30 -14.04
C THR A 30 -13.74 -6.07 -15.04
N SER A 31 -14.66 -6.88 -14.53
CA SER A 31 -15.67 -7.61 -15.33
C SER A 31 -16.54 -6.69 -16.19
N ARG A 32 -16.63 -5.41 -15.85
CA ARG A 32 -17.35 -4.36 -16.58
C ARG A 32 -16.46 -3.59 -17.57
N GLY A 33 -15.21 -4.00 -17.75
CA GLY A 33 -14.29 -3.41 -18.70
C GLY A 33 -13.56 -2.15 -18.21
N LEU A 34 -13.64 -1.79 -16.95
CA LEU A 34 -12.85 -0.67 -16.38
C LEU A 34 -11.38 -1.10 -16.30
N PRO A 35 -10.45 -0.42 -16.99
CA PRO A 35 -9.01 -0.68 -16.85
C PRO A 35 -8.56 -0.42 -15.42
N THR A 36 -7.75 -1.32 -14.85
CA THR A 36 -7.32 -1.25 -13.45
C THR A 36 -5.83 -1.55 -13.24
N ASN A 37 -5.10 -1.77 -14.32
CA ASN A 37 -3.68 -2.17 -14.29
C ASN A 37 -2.78 -1.15 -13.60
N ALA A 38 -2.90 0.13 -13.91
CA ALA A 38 -2.13 1.20 -13.27
C ALA A 38 -2.46 1.32 -11.79
N THR A 39 -3.75 1.29 -11.45
CA THR A 39 -4.24 1.36 -10.06
C THR A 39 -3.75 0.18 -9.24
N TYR A 40 -3.79 -1.03 -9.80
CA TYR A 40 -3.31 -2.24 -9.13
C TYR A 40 -1.80 -2.19 -8.87
N GLY A 41 -1.02 -1.84 -9.90
CA GLY A 41 0.44 -1.76 -9.79
C GLY A 41 0.88 -0.67 -8.81
N PHE A 42 0.25 0.51 -8.87
CA PHE A 42 0.49 1.58 -7.91
C PHE A 42 0.17 1.16 -6.47
N THR A 43 -0.99 0.54 -6.25
CA THR A 43 -1.39 0.01 -4.94
C THR A 43 -0.38 -1.01 -4.41
N THR A 44 0.05 -1.92 -5.26
CA THR A 44 1.02 -2.96 -4.87
C THR A 44 2.38 -2.36 -4.51
N MET A 45 2.84 -1.37 -5.26
CA MET A 45 4.06 -0.62 -4.98
C MET A 45 3.97 0.11 -3.62
N LEU A 46 2.87 0.84 -3.39
CA LEU A 46 2.66 1.54 -2.10
C LEU A 46 2.63 0.57 -0.92
N ARG A 47 1.89 -0.52 -1.03
CA ARG A 47 1.83 -1.54 0.02
C ARG A 47 3.20 -2.10 0.35
N LYS A 48 3.99 -2.42 -0.69
CA LYS A 48 5.36 -2.91 -0.53
C LYS A 48 6.23 -1.87 0.16
N LEU A 49 6.18 -0.61 -0.28
CA LEU A 49 6.91 0.48 0.35
C LEU A 49 6.56 0.64 1.83
N LEU A 50 5.26 0.63 2.16
CA LEU A 50 4.78 0.76 3.54
C LEU A 50 5.19 -0.43 4.42
N ALA A 51 5.27 -1.63 3.88
CA ALA A 51 5.68 -2.84 4.59
C ALA A 51 7.19 -2.90 4.82
N ASP A 52 7.97 -2.61 3.77
CA ASP A 52 9.43 -2.76 3.79
C ASP A 52 10.11 -1.61 4.55
N GLU A 53 9.67 -0.37 4.31
CA GLU A 53 10.34 0.83 4.83
C GLU A 53 9.71 1.37 6.12
N GLN A 54 8.44 1.06 6.38
CA GLN A 54 7.69 1.52 7.56
C GLN A 54 7.87 3.03 7.86
N PRO A 55 7.63 3.91 6.87
CA PRO A 55 7.89 5.34 7.00
C PRO A 55 7.08 5.97 8.13
N GLU A 56 7.69 6.90 8.89
CA GLU A 56 6.97 7.73 9.88
C GLU A 56 6.22 8.85 9.18
N TYR A 57 6.84 9.46 8.15
CA TYR A 57 6.27 10.53 7.34
C TYR A 57 6.29 10.11 5.87
N LEU A 58 5.17 10.30 5.17
CA LEU A 58 5.06 9.99 3.76
C LEU A 58 4.09 10.94 3.06
N GLY A 59 4.52 11.50 1.93
CA GLY A 59 3.68 12.25 1.01
C GLY A 59 3.74 11.67 -0.40
N VAL A 60 2.63 11.75 -1.13
CA VAL A 60 2.54 11.34 -2.54
C VAL A 60 2.32 12.59 -3.38
N LEU A 61 3.17 12.80 -4.37
CA LEU A 61 3.11 13.98 -5.22
C LEU A 61 2.68 13.59 -6.63
N PHE A 62 1.74 14.35 -7.18
CA PHE A 62 1.30 14.19 -8.57
C PHE A 62 1.49 15.49 -9.34
N ASP A 63 1.65 15.36 -10.66
CA ASP A 63 1.61 16.50 -11.55
C ASP A 63 0.22 17.14 -11.54
N ALA A 64 0.18 18.45 -11.39
CA ALA A 64 -1.04 19.20 -11.55
C ALA A 64 -1.43 19.29 -13.03
N PRO A 65 -2.72 19.30 -13.36
CA PRO A 65 -3.16 19.54 -14.73
C PRO A 65 -2.75 20.93 -15.24
N GLY A 66 -2.36 20.99 -16.50
CA GLY A 66 -2.05 22.27 -17.18
C GLY A 66 -0.57 22.46 -17.50
N PRO A 67 -0.22 23.59 -18.13
CA PRO A 67 1.16 23.89 -18.47
C PRO A 67 1.97 24.26 -17.21
N THR A 68 3.28 23.99 -17.27
CA THR A 68 4.22 24.37 -16.23
C THR A 68 5.12 25.51 -16.71
N PHE A 69 5.88 26.14 -15.81
CA PHE A 69 6.84 27.19 -16.17
C PHE A 69 7.81 26.75 -17.28
N ARG A 70 8.10 25.45 -17.43
CA ARG A 70 8.94 24.93 -18.51
C ARG A 70 8.33 25.09 -19.88
N HIS A 71 7.00 25.02 -20.00
CA HIS A 71 6.28 25.28 -21.24
C HIS A 71 6.31 26.78 -21.62
N GLU A 72 6.35 27.66 -20.60
CA GLU A 72 6.49 29.12 -20.82
C GLU A 72 7.90 29.44 -21.30
N GLU A 73 8.93 28.75 -20.77
CA GLU A 73 10.32 28.96 -21.13
C GLU A 73 10.67 28.32 -22.49
N TYR A 74 10.06 27.18 -22.81
CA TYR A 74 10.30 26.43 -24.05
C TYR A 74 9.02 25.75 -24.51
N ALA A 75 8.37 26.33 -25.53
CA ALA A 75 7.07 25.89 -26.03
C ALA A 75 7.08 24.42 -26.56
N GLU A 76 8.24 23.94 -27.01
CA GLU A 76 8.44 22.58 -27.48
C GLU A 76 8.64 21.56 -26.35
N TYR A 77 8.70 22.01 -25.08
CA TYR A 77 8.89 21.11 -23.93
C TYR A 77 7.73 20.11 -23.86
N LYS A 78 8.04 18.81 -23.84
CA LYS A 78 7.09 17.69 -23.86
C LYS A 78 6.09 17.68 -25.04
N ALA A 79 6.29 18.54 -26.08
CA ALA A 79 5.38 18.63 -27.21
C ALA A 79 5.31 17.33 -28.05
N ASN A 80 6.34 16.50 -27.98
CA ASN A 80 6.40 15.20 -28.64
C ASN A 80 5.78 14.06 -27.83
N ARG A 81 5.33 14.30 -26.58
CA ARG A 81 4.65 13.29 -25.77
C ARG A 81 3.27 12.98 -26.39
N PRO A 82 2.92 11.72 -26.61
CA PRO A 82 1.58 11.38 -27.01
C PRO A 82 0.58 11.80 -25.92
N ARG A 83 -0.65 12.06 -26.33
CA ARG A 83 -1.73 12.25 -25.37
C ARG A 83 -1.81 11.04 -24.45
N MET A 84 -2.11 11.27 -23.18
CA MET A 84 -2.35 10.19 -22.21
C MET A 84 -3.43 9.25 -22.74
N ASP A 85 -3.16 7.96 -22.68
CA ASP A 85 -4.13 6.92 -23.07
C ASP A 85 -5.42 7.08 -22.25
N ASP A 86 -6.57 6.95 -22.88
CA ASP A 86 -7.86 7.06 -22.21
C ASP A 86 -8.00 6.00 -21.09
N ASP A 87 -7.45 4.80 -21.32
CA ASP A 87 -7.39 3.73 -20.31
C ASP A 87 -6.52 4.07 -19.10
N LEU A 88 -5.56 4.96 -19.24
CA LEU A 88 -4.76 5.46 -18.13
C LEU A 88 -5.49 6.61 -17.42
N ALA A 89 -6.03 7.54 -18.19
CA ALA A 89 -6.72 8.73 -17.67
C ALA A 89 -7.91 8.37 -16.76
N VAL A 90 -8.69 7.36 -17.13
CA VAL A 90 -9.85 6.89 -16.35
C VAL A 90 -9.44 6.30 -14.99
N GLN A 91 -8.18 5.94 -14.79
CA GLN A 91 -7.68 5.37 -13.55
C GLN A 91 -7.17 6.42 -12.54
N ILE A 92 -6.98 7.69 -12.93
CA ILE A 92 -6.49 8.75 -12.03
C ILE A 92 -7.37 8.91 -10.77
N PRO A 93 -8.72 8.98 -10.88
CA PRO A 93 -9.57 9.07 -9.69
C PRO A 93 -9.40 7.86 -8.74
N TRP A 94 -9.16 6.68 -9.29
CA TRP A 94 -9.00 5.45 -8.51
C TRP A 94 -7.71 5.43 -7.70
N VAL A 95 -6.62 5.90 -8.29
CA VAL A 95 -5.32 6.04 -7.58
C VAL A 95 -5.44 7.05 -6.44
N ARG A 96 -6.17 8.14 -6.62
CA ARG A 96 -6.45 9.11 -5.54
C ARG A 96 -7.24 8.46 -4.41
N ARG A 97 -8.30 7.69 -4.74
CA ARG A 97 -9.07 6.93 -3.75
C ARG A 97 -8.21 5.89 -3.01
N VAL A 98 -7.20 5.30 -3.66
CA VAL A 98 -6.22 4.44 -2.98
C VAL A 98 -5.44 5.25 -1.95
N CYS A 99 -4.91 6.42 -2.31
CA CYS A 99 -4.20 7.29 -1.37
C CYS A 99 -5.09 7.69 -0.18
N GLU A 100 -6.35 8.06 -0.44
CA GLU A 100 -7.34 8.39 0.60
C GLU A 100 -7.58 7.22 1.55
N ALA A 101 -7.84 6.01 1.02
CA ALA A 101 -8.06 4.80 1.82
C ALA A 101 -6.83 4.42 2.66
N PHE A 102 -5.63 4.70 2.13
CA PHE A 102 -4.36 4.51 2.85
C PHE A 102 -4.01 5.68 3.77
N ARG A 103 -4.84 6.73 3.80
CA ARG A 103 -4.63 7.96 4.56
C ARG A 103 -3.29 8.62 4.27
N LEU A 104 -2.91 8.60 2.99
CA LEU A 104 -1.70 9.22 2.50
C LEU A 104 -2.02 10.58 1.91
N PRO A 105 -1.39 11.66 2.37
CA PRO A 105 -1.59 12.99 1.82
C PRO A 105 -1.08 13.05 0.37
N VAL A 106 -1.89 13.67 -0.47
CA VAL A 106 -1.58 13.93 -1.88
C VAL A 106 -1.31 15.41 -2.07
N THR A 107 -0.22 15.74 -2.75
CA THR A 107 0.16 17.12 -3.07
C THR A 107 0.26 17.28 -4.58
N GLU A 108 -0.33 18.37 -5.09
CA GLU A 108 -0.24 18.85 -6.48
C GLU A 108 -0.05 20.35 -6.44
N VAL A 109 0.84 20.89 -7.26
CA VAL A 109 1.13 22.32 -7.29
C VAL A 109 0.92 22.84 -8.71
N PRO A 110 -0.14 23.62 -8.99
CA PRO A 110 -0.40 24.18 -10.31
C PRO A 110 0.81 24.98 -10.85
N GLY A 111 1.14 24.77 -12.11
CA GLY A 111 2.26 25.44 -12.77
C GLY A 111 3.63 24.82 -12.55
N TYR A 112 3.70 23.73 -11.76
CA TYR A 112 4.94 22.98 -11.47
C TYR A 112 4.72 21.48 -11.67
N GLU A 113 5.82 20.75 -11.86
CA GLU A 113 5.82 19.30 -11.92
C GLU A 113 5.97 18.69 -10.52
N ALA A 114 5.56 17.45 -10.35
CA ALA A 114 5.71 16.73 -9.08
C ALA A 114 7.15 16.73 -8.60
N ASP A 115 8.11 16.62 -9.52
CA ASP A 115 9.55 16.59 -9.23
C ASP A 115 10.06 17.89 -8.61
N ASP A 116 9.53 19.05 -9.04
CA ASP A 116 9.87 20.35 -8.45
C ASP A 116 9.31 20.48 -7.02
N ALA A 117 8.09 20.00 -6.80
CA ALA A 117 7.49 19.96 -5.48
C ALA A 117 8.24 18.99 -4.54
N ILE A 118 8.66 17.82 -5.05
CA ILE A 118 9.51 16.86 -4.33
C ILE A 118 10.84 17.54 -3.94
N ALA A 119 11.51 18.21 -4.88
CA ALA A 119 12.77 18.88 -4.64
C ALA A 119 12.64 19.98 -3.57
N THR A 120 11.55 20.74 -3.62
CA THR A 120 11.25 21.80 -2.65
C THR A 120 11.02 21.24 -1.25
N LEU A 121 10.15 20.22 -1.12
CA LEU A 121 9.86 19.58 0.16
C LEU A 121 11.08 18.85 0.73
N ALA A 122 11.88 18.20 -0.13
CA ALA A 122 13.12 17.56 0.29
C ALA A 122 14.11 18.57 0.89
N ARG A 123 14.30 19.74 0.25
CA ARG A 123 15.12 20.82 0.78
C ARG A 123 14.61 21.30 2.14
N GLN A 124 13.30 21.62 2.24
CA GLN A 124 12.68 22.09 3.49
C GLN A 124 12.80 21.05 4.63
N ALA A 125 12.68 19.77 4.31
CA ALA A 125 12.83 18.69 5.29
C ALA A 125 14.28 18.59 5.81
N VAL A 126 15.27 18.69 4.93
CA VAL A 126 16.69 18.71 5.33
C VAL A 126 17.00 19.93 6.18
N GLU A 127 16.47 21.10 5.86
CA GLU A 127 16.61 22.32 6.66
C GLU A 127 16.01 22.16 8.08
N GLN A 128 15.00 21.31 8.23
CA GLN A 128 14.42 20.94 9.54
C GLN A 128 15.14 19.75 10.21
N GLY A 129 16.21 19.23 9.61
CA GLY A 129 17.06 18.16 10.16
C GLY A 129 16.59 16.74 9.92
N LEU A 130 15.63 16.51 9.00
CA LEU A 130 15.18 15.19 8.61
C LEU A 130 16.11 14.54 7.58
N GLU A 131 16.09 13.21 7.54
CA GLU A 131 16.54 12.44 6.38
C GLU A 131 15.39 12.33 5.38
N VAL A 132 15.70 12.31 4.09
CA VAL A 132 14.70 12.22 3.01
C VAL A 132 14.99 11.04 2.11
N VAL A 133 13.94 10.29 1.76
CA VAL A 133 13.96 9.26 0.73
C VAL A 133 12.93 9.61 -0.34
N VAL A 134 13.41 9.96 -1.52
CA VAL A 134 12.56 10.17 -2.69
C VAL A 134 12.31 8.84 -3.37
N VAL A 135 11.06 8.46 -3.57
CA VAL A 135 10.68 7.18 -4.18
C VAL A 135 10.30 7.41 -5.64
N SER A 136 11.26 7.25 -6.53
CA SER A 136 11.05 7.40 -7.98
C SER A 136 12.01 6.55 -8.80
N ALA A 137 11.61 6.23 -10.03
CA ALA A 137 12.47 5.63 -11.04
C ALA A 137 13.11 6.68 -11.98
N ASP A 138 12.71 7.94 -11.84
CA ASP A 138 13.22 9.01 -12.69
C ASP A 138 14.68 9.32 -12.38
N LYS A 139 15.48 9.40 -13.45
CA LYS A 139 16.92 9.72 -13.38
C LYS A 139 17.16 11.18 -12.99
N ASP A 140 16.23 12.07 -13.29
CA ASP A 140 16.36 13.51 -13.08
C ASP A 140 16.34 13.84 -11.59
N LEU A 141 15.62 13.05 -10.77
CA LEU A 141 15.61 13.17 -9.32
C LEU A 141 16.93 12.78 -8.64
N LEU A 142 17.88 12.13 -9.37
CA LEU A 142 19.20 11.82 -8.83
C LEU A 142 20.05 13.07 -8.56
N GLN A 143 19.71 14.22 -9.15
CA GLN A 143 20.35 15.52 -8.85
C GLN A 143 20.07 15.98 -7.41
N LEU A 144 19.04 15.45 -6.75
CA LEU A 144 18.66 15.79 -5.38
C LEU A 144 19.48 15.04 -4.32
N VAL A 145 20.24 14.02 -4.72
CA VAL A 145 20.98 13.16 -3.77
C VAL A 145 22.05 13.96 -3.06
N THR A 146 22.04 13.90 -1.73
CA THR A 146 23.01 14.53 -0.82
C THR A 146 23.36 13.55 0.30
N ASP A 147 24.03 14.02 1.33
CA ASP A 147 24.27 13.22 2.54
C ASP A 147 22.98 12.94 3.33
N HIS A 148 21.91 13.72 3.08
CA HIS A 148 20.62 13.64 3.77
C HIS A 148 19.44 13.27 2.86
N VAL A 149 19.64 13.26 1.54
CA VAL A 149 18.63 12.90 0.55
C VAL A 149 19.08 11.70 -0.24
N ARG A 150 18.28 10.66 -0.30
CA ARG A 150 18.51 9.45 -1.10
C ARG A 150 17.33 9.22 -2.04
N VAL A 151 17.57 8.54 -3.15
CA VAL A 151 16.52 8.14 -4.10
C VAL A 151 16.36 6.64 -4.09
N LEU A 152 15.16 6.18 -3.75
CA LEU A 152 14.77 4.77 -3.80
C LEU A 152 14.06 4.50 -5.12
N ASN A 153 14.71 3.77 -6.02
CA ASN A 153 14.05 3.22 -7.19
C ASN A 153 13.41 1.89 -6.80
N PRO A 154 12.07 1.75 -6.84
CA PRO A 154 11.39 0.52 -6.41
C PRO A 154 11.73 -0.73 -7.25
N GLY A 155 12.52 -0.57 -8.33
CA GLY A 155 12.87 -1.69 -9.21
C GLY A 155 11.70 -2.13 -10.09
N ARG A 156 11.91 -3.16 -10.91
CA ARG A 156 10.84 -3.90 -11.62
C ARG A 156 10.55 -5.18 -10.85
N GLU A 157 9.43 -5.81 -11.14
CA GLU A 157 9.15 -7.12 -10.58
C GLU A 157 10.33 -8.08 -10.84
N GLY A 158 10.86 -8.70 -9.77
CA GLY A 158 12.02 -9.60 -9.83
C GLY A 158 13.40 -8.93 -9.77
N THR A 159 13.54 -7.60 -9.86
CA THR A 159 14.86 -6.93 -9.82
C THR A 159 15.22 -6.30 -8.48
N GLY A 160 14.28 -6.24 -7.54
CA GLY A 160 14.47 -5.58 -6.24
C GLY A 160 14.55 -4.05 -6.34
N ALA A 161 14.46 -3.40 -5.19
CA ALA A 161 14.62 -1.95 -5.07
C ALA A 161 16.11 -1.58 -5.07
N THR A 162 16.44 -0.40 -5.59
CA THR A 162 17.80 0.14 -5.59
C THR A 162 17.80 1.49 -4.89
N LEU A 163 18.57 1.61 -3.81
CA LEU A 163 18.76 2.88 -3.12
C LEU A 163 19.98 3.60 -3.70
N TYR A 164 19.78 4.82 -4.15
CA TYR A 164 20.83 5.71 -4.63
C TYR A 164 21.20 6.71 -3.53
N ASP A 165 22.36 6.52 -2.96
CA ASP A 165 23.09 7.51 -2.19
C ASP A 165 24.16 8.17 -3.09
N ARG A 166 24.95 9.08 -2.55
CA ARG A 166 26.03 9.77 -3.28
C ARG A 166 26.97 8.79 -3.99
N ALA A 167 27.43 7.76 -3.30
CA ALA A 167 28.37 6.79 -3.86
C ALA A 167 27.75 5.96 -5.00
N ALA A 168 26.49 5.57 -4.88
CA ALA A 168 25.76 4.84 -5.91
C ALA A 168 25.52 5.70 -7.16
N VAL A 169 25.23 7.01 -6.99
CA VAL A 169 25.12 7.95 -8.12
C VAL A 169 26.46 8.11 -8.80
N GLU A 170 27.55 8.37 -8.06
CA GLU A 170 28.90 8.51 -8.61
C GLU A 170 29.35 7.25 -9.34
N SER A 171 29.07 6.07 -8.79
CA SER A 171 29.37 4.80 -9.45
C SER A 171 28.62 4.63 -10.78
N LYS A 172 27.33 5.02 -10.82
CA LYS A 172 26.47 4.87 -11.99
C LYS A 172 26.75 5.91 -13.07
N TRP A 173 26.92 7.16 -12.65
CA TRP A 173 27.02 8.31 -13.56
C TRP A 173 28.46 8.76 -13.83
N GLY A 174 29.41 8.40 -12.97
CA GLY A 174 30.81 8.81 -13.07
C GLY A 174 31.03 10.29 -12.70
N VAL A 175 29.98 10.93 -12.14
CA VAL A 175 29.99 12.32 -11.66
C VAL A 175 29.23 12.39 -10.34
N ALA A 176 29.52 13.40 -9.52
CA ALA A 176 28.79 13.66 -8.29
C ALA A 176 27.29 14.02 -8.57
N PRO A 177 26.36 13.74 -7.63
CA PRO A 177 24.94 14.00 -7.83
C PRO A 177 24.59 15.40 -8.34
N GLU A 178 25.21 16.42 -7.80
CA GLU A 178 25.05 17.82 -8.19
C GLU A 178 25.53 18.13 -9.63
N ARG A 179 26.18 17.17 -10.28
CA ARG A 179 26.63 17.25 -11.69
C ARG A 179 25.76 16.43 -12.64
N VAL A 180 24.80 15.67 -12.12
CA VAL A 180 23.86 14.91 -12.97
C VAL A 180 23.10 15.87 -13.89
N VAL A 181 22.68 17.00 -13.38
CA VAL A 181 22.00 18.05 -14.16
C VAL A 181 22.85 18.55 -15.35
N ASP A 182 24.15 18.66 -15.16
CA ASP A 182 25.06 19.10 -16.21
C ASP A 182 25.24 18.05 -17.32
N VAL A 183 25.25 16.77 -16.93
CA VAL A 183 25.26 15.66 -17.89
C VAL A 183 23.97 15.64 -18.70
N LEU A 184 22.81 15.75 -18.02
CA LEU A 184 21.50 15.79 -18.67
C LEU A 184 21.35 16.98 -19.62
N ALA A 185 21.88 18.15 -19.25
CA ALA A 185 21.87 19.35 -20.08
C ALA A 185 22.63 19.17 -21.40
N LEU A 186 23.74 18.43 -21.38
CA LEU A 186 24.52 18.16 -22.58
C LEU A 186 23.93 17.05 -23.44
N VAL A 187 23.37 16.00 -22.81
CA VAL A 187 22.74 14.88 -23.53
C VAL A 187 21.39 15.26 -24.10
N GLY A 188 20.64 16.08 -23.36
CA GLY A 188 19.22 16.33 -23.62
C GLY A 188 18.34 15.16 -23.14
N ASP A 189 17.05 15.31 -23.36
CA ASP A 189 16.07 14.26 -23.11
C ASP A 189 15.03 14.20 -24.23
N SER A 190 15.04 13.11 -24.98
CA SER A 190 14.11 12.91 -26.09
C SER A 190 12.68 12.68 -25.64
N VAL A 191 12.46 12.22 -24.40
CA VAL A 191 11.11 12.00 -23.85
C VAL A 191 10.45 13.33 -23.52
N ASP A 192 11.23 14.26 -22.94
CA ASP A 192 10.78 15.59 -22.54
C ASP A 192 11.07 16.65 -23.59
N ASN A 193 11.59 16.22 -24.74
CA ASN A 193 11.96 17.10 -25.83
C ASN A 193 12.99 18.20 -25.41
N VAL A 194 13.91 17.83 -24.50
CA VAL A 194 15.03 18.70 -24.13
C VAL A 194 16.15 18.50 -25.14
N PRO A 195 16.59 19.58 -25.82
CA PRO A 195 17.40 19.42 -27.02
C PRO A 195 18.84 18.91 -26.80
N GLY A 196 19.47 19.23 -25.66
CA GLY A 196 20.87 18.90 -25.42
C GLY A 196 21.83 19.54 -26.42
N VAL A 197 23.02 18.96 -26.60
CA VAL A 197 24.00 19.37 -27.58
C VAL A 197 24.14 18.28 -28.67
N PRO A 198 23.80 18.56 -29.92
CA PRO A 198 23.87 17.59 -30.99
C PRO A 198 25.22 16.90 -31.10
N GLY A 199 25.21 15.56 -31.18
CA GLY A 199 26.43 14.76 -31.30
C GLY A 199 27.12 14.40 -29.98
N ILE A 200 26.65 14.94 -28.84
CA ILE A 200 27.15 14.61 -27.50
C ILE A 200 26.15 13.60 -26.86
N GLY A 201 26.53 12.35 -26.82
CA GLY A 201 25.78 11.33 -26.10
C GLY A 201 26.29 11.16 -24.66
N ASP A 202 25.61 10.26 -23.92
CA ASP A 202 25.77 10.01 -22.50
C ASP A 202 27.26 9.89 -22.03
N LYS A 203 28.03 9.03 -22.69
CA LYS A 203 29.45 8.86 -22.37
C LYS A 203 30.27 10.16 -22.56
N GLY A 204 30.01 10.87 -23.66
CA GLY A 204 30.71 12.10 -23.97
C GLY A 204 30.38 13.22 -23.00
N ALA A 205 29.13 13.36 -22.61
CA ALA A 205 28.69 14.34 -21.64
C ALA A 205 29.31 14.09 -20.25
N ARG A 206 29.32 12.85 -19.79
CA ARG A 206 29.96 12.47 -18.52
C ARG A 206 31.48 12.78 -18.54
N ASP A 207 32.16 12.43 -19.61
CA ASP A 207 33.58 12.71 -19.75
C ASP A 207 33.88 14.22 -19.76
N LEU A 208 33.07 15.04 -20.42
CA LEU A 208 33.18 16.49 -20.45
C LEU A 208 32.92 17.08 -19.06
N VAL A 209 31.83 16.71 -18.40
CA VAL A 209 31.47 17.20 -17.05
C VAL A 209 32.52 16.79 -16.02
N ARG A 210 33.06 15.58 -16.10
CA ARG A 210 34.14 15.12 -15.22
C ARG A 210 35.44 15.91 -15.44
N THR A 211 35.73 16.32 -16.67
CA THR A 211 36.95 16.99 -17.04
C THR A 211 36.89 18.49 -16.73
N TYR A 212 35.79 19.14 -17.07
CA TYR A 212 35.67 20.61 -17.05
C TYR A 212 34.72 21.12 -15.97
N GLY A 213 33.89 20.26 -15.37
CA GLY A 213 32.91 20.66 -14.34
C GLY A 213 31.52 20.98 -14.90
N PRO A 214 30.84 22.03 -14.42
CA PRO A 214 29.49 22.39 -14.85
C PRO A 214 29.42 22.76 -16.32
N VAL A 215 28.22 22.72 -16.91
CA VAL A 215 27.97 23.04 -18.33
C VAL A 215 28.61 24.39 -18.74
N GLU A 216 28.54 25.40 -17.88
CA GLU A 216 29.10 26.70 -18.12
C GLU A 216 30.62 26.61 -18.38
N ALA A 217 31.33 25.88 -17.52
CA ALA A 217 32.77 25.66 -17.67
C ALA A 217 33.09 24.77 -18.89
N VAL A 218 32.27 23.75 -19.16
CA VAL A 218 32.41 22.95 -20.40
C VAL A 218 32.30 23.83 -21.64
N LEU A 219 31.39 24.81 -21.65
CA LEU A 219 31.18 25.73 -22.75
C LEU A 219 32.32 26.78 -22.87
N GLU A 220 32.88 27.22 -21.74
CA GLU A 220 34.05 28.10 -21.73
C GLU A 220 35.30 27.41 -22.32
N HIS A 221 35.47 26.14 -21.99
CA HIS A 221 36.58 25.30 -22.49
C HIS A 221 36.26 24.54 -23.79
N ALA A 222 35.17 24.91 -24.48
CA ALA A 222 34.77 24.21 -25.70
C ALA A 222 35.91 24.15 -26.75
N GLY A 223 36.75 25.17 -26.82
CA GLY A 223 37.92 25.22 -27.72
C GLY A 223 38.98 24.16 -27.44
N ASP A 224 39.12 23.73 -26.19
CA ASP A 224 40.11 22.76 -25.72
C ASP A 224 39.66 21.31 -25.91
N VAL A 225 38.39 21.09 -26.28
CA VAL A 225 37.84 19.76 -26.46
C VAL A 225 38.49 19.07 -27.66
N LYS A 226 39.18 17.95 -27.41
CA LYS A 226 39.97 17.23 -28.43
C LYS A 226 39.12 16.71 -29.58
N ARG A 227 37.91 16.18 -29.26
CA ARG A 227 37.02 15.61 -30.26
C ARG A 227 36.34 16.73 -31.07
N LYS A 228 36.69 16.85 -32.34
CA LYS A 228 36.20 17.90 -33.25
C LYS A 228 34.68 18.07 -33.21
N ALA A 229 33.93 16.99 -33.37
CA ALA A 229 32.46 17.05 -33.37
C ALA A 229 31.88 17.61 -32.04
N TYR A 230 32.49 17.30 -30.89
CA TYR A 230 32.03 17.83 -29.61
C TYR A 230 32.38 19.31 -29.48
N ARG A 231 33.60 19.70 -29.88
CA ARG A 231 34.03 21.10 -29.89
C ARG A 231 33.10 21.97 -30.73
N GLU A 232 32.86 21.57 -31.97
CA GLU A 232 31.96 22.27 -32.89
C GLU A 232 30.51 22.29 -32.36
N GLY A 233 30.02 21.18 -31.84
CA GLY A 233 28.69 21.08 -31.23
C GLY A 233 28.51 22.04 -30.05
N LEU A 234 29.49 22.11 -29.13
CA LEU A 234 29.46 23.02 -27.98
C LEU A 234 29.54 24.48 -28.41
N GLN A 235 30.38 24.81 -29.36
CA GLN A 235 30.56 26.18 -29.85
C GLN A 235 29.30 26.69 -30.60
N SER A 236 28.66 25.84 -31.37
CA SER A 236 27.47 26.19 -32.18
C SER A 236 26.18 26.17 -31.41
N ASN A 237 26.10 25.46 -30.28
CA ASN A 237 24.85 25.24 -29.54
C ASN A 237 24.94 25.71 -28.08
N ARG A 238 25.70 26.77 -27.81
CA ARG A 238 25.91 27.30 -26.45
C ARG A 238 24.60 27.62 -25.73
N GLU A 239 23.73 28.41 -26.37
CA GLU A 239 22.44 28.83 -25.80
C GLU A 239 21.51 27.65 -25.59
N GLN A 240 21.55 26.67 -26.50
CA GLN A 240 20.75 25.45 -26.40
C GLN A 240 21.18 24.59 -25.22
N ALA A 241 22.50 24.46 -24.94
CA ALA A 241 22.98 23.75 -23.77
C ALA A 241 22.55 24.41 -22.46
N LEU A 242 22.59 25.76 -22.41
CA LEU A 242 22.15 26.52 -21.24
C LEU A 242 20.61 26.45 -21.07
N LEU A 243 19.83 26.49 -22.17
CA LEU A 243 18.40 26.23 -22.13
C LEU A 243 18.11 24.83 -21.59
N SER A 244 18.79 23.81 -22.13
CA SER A 244 18.63 22.43 -21.67
C SER A 244 18.91 22.30 -20.17
N LYS A 245 19.97 22.96 -19.66
CA LYS A 245 20.27 22.98 -18.23
C LYS A 245 19.12 23.55 -17.41
N ARG A 246 18.55 24.68 -17.83
CA ARG A 246 17.39 25.28 -17.13
C ARG A 246 16.19 24.34 -17.11
N LEU A 247 15.90 23.67 -18.24
CA LEU A 247 14.77 22.74 -18.36
C LEU A 247 14.90 21.50 -17.48
N VAL A 248 16.11 20.94 -17.33
CA VAL A 248 16.36 19.74 -16.52
C VAL A 248 16.66 20.05 -15.05
N THR A 249 16.89 21.31 -14.70
CA THR A 249 17.13 21.71 -13.31
C THR A 249 15.81 21.74 -12.54
N LEU A 250 15.75 21.02 -11.44
CA LEU A 250 14.59 21.02 -10.56
C LEU A 250 14.50 22.29 -9.72
N ARG A 251 13.30 22.87 -9.66
CA ARG A 251 13.03 24.02 -8.80
C ARG A 251 12.91 23.57 -7.35
N THR A 252 13.49 24.36 -6.45
CA THR A 252 13.46 24.09 -5.00
C THR A 252 12.73 25.19 -4.23
N ASP A 253 12.07 26.09 -4.95
CA ASP A 253 11.36 27.28 -4.44
C ASP A 253 9.88 27.32 -4.85
N VAL A 254 9.31 26.13 -5.12
CA VAL A 254 7.89 25.98 -5.44
C VAL A 254 7.02 26.44 -4.25
N PRO A 255 5.86 27.10 -4.49
CA PRO A 255 4.98 27.57 -3.42
C PRO A 255 4.25 26.42 -2.71
N VAL A 256 4.99 25.55 -2.04
CA VAL A 256 4.52 24.44 -1.22
C VAL A 256 5.27 24.45 0.11
N GLY A 257 4.54 24.27 1.20
CA GLY A 257 5.10 24.22 2.56
C GLY A 257 5.15 22.80 3.10
N LEU A 258 6.20 22.46 3.81
CA LEU A 258 6.34 21.20 4.52
C LEU A 258 5.48 21.24 5.81
N ASP A 259 4.44 20.42 5.83
CA ASP A 259 3.60 20.18 7.01
C ASP A 259 3.81 18.73 7.48
N LEU A 260 4.67 18.54 8.47
CA LEU A 260 5.00 17.20 9.00
C LEU A 260 3.81 16.53 9.68
N GLU A 261 2.92 17.27 10.30
CA GLU A 261 1.72 16.67 10.92
C GLU A 261 0.78 16.12 9.86
N ALA A 262 0.59 16.83 8.76
CA ALA A 262 -0.19 16.34 7.62
C ALA A 262 0.47 15.14 6.93
N LEU A 263 1.81 15.07 6.92
CA LEU A 263 2.58 13.98 6.29
C LEU A 263 2.76 12.77 7.21
N LYS A 264 2.34 12.86 8.48
CA LYS A 264 2.47 11.77 9.43
C LYS A 264 1.64 10.58 8.98
N ARG A 265 2.26 9.40 9.01
CA ARG A 265 1.58 8.17 8.61
C ARG A 265 0.49 7.79 9.61
N HIS A 266 -0.67 7.49 9.08
CA HIS A 266 -1.79 6.90 9.82
C HIS A 266 -2.01 5.45 9.40
N GLU A 267 -2.74 4.70 10.22
CA GLU A 267 -3.20 3.38 9.83
C GLU A 267 -4.18 3.45 8.66
N VAL A 268 -4.10 2.47 7.78
CA VAL A 268 -5.00 2.35 6.62
C VAL A 268 -6.45 2.26 7.09
N ASP A 269 -7.34 3.00 6.46
CA ASP A 269 -8.77 2.81 6.62
C ASP A 269 -9.19 1.49 5.96
N ARG A 270 -9.17 0.42 6.75
CA ARG A 270 -9.47 -0.94 6.25
C ARG A 270 -10.85 -1.04 5.63
N ALA A 271 -11.85 -0.31 6.14
CA ALA A 271 -13.20 -0.33 5.60
C ALA A 271 -13.26 0.33 4.22
N ALA A 272 -12.65 1.51 4.08
CA ALA A 272 -12.56 2.21 2.82
C ALA A 272 -11.74 1.41 1.78
N ALA A 273 -10.58 0.85 2.20
CA ALA A 273 -9.74 0.03 1.35
C ALA A 273 -10.45 -1.25 0.89
N HIS A 274 -11.14 -1.94 1.80
CA HIS A 274 -11.93 -3.14 1.45
C HIS A 274 -13.03 -2.83 0.43
N ALA A 275 -13.80 -1.77 0.66
CA ALA A 275 -14.87 -1.34 -0.25
C ALA A 275 -14.31 -0.99 -1.64
N LEU A 276 -13.22 -0.21 -1.68
CA LEU A 276 -12.54 0.18 -2.91
C LEU A 276 -12.02 -1.04 -3.69
N PHE A 277 -11.35 -1.97 -3.01
CA PHE A 277 -10.79 -3.15 -3.68
C PHE A 277 -11.86 -4.13 -4.15
N LYS A 278 -13.01 -4.19 -3.47
CA LYS A 278 -14.18 -4.93 -4.00
C LYS A 278 -14.73 -4.29 -5.27
N GLU A 279 -14.84 -2.96 -5.31
CA GLU A 279 -15.31 -2.22 -6.48
C GLU A 279 -14.38 -2.40 -7.69
N LEU A 280 -13.07 -2.44 -7.45
CA LEU A 280 -12.03 -2.69 -8.46
C LEU A 280 -11.82 -4.19 -8.77
N GLU A 281 -12.54 -5.08 -8.11
CA GLU A 281 -12.41 -6.54 -8.24
C GLU A 281 -11.00 -7.08 -7.88
N PHE A 282 -10.28 -6.40 -7.03
CA PHE A 282 -8.98 -6.83 -6.50
C PHE A 282 -9.17 -7.83 -5.35
N GLN A 283 -9.57 -9.07 -5.67
CA GLN A 283 -10.03 -10.07 -4.71
C GLN A 283 -9.03 -10.34 -3.57
N ALA A 284 -7.75 -10.48 -3.90
CA ALA A 284 -6.70 -10.75 -2.90
C ALA A 284 -6.55 -9.55 -1.92
N LEU A 285 -6.52 -8.33 -2.46
CA LEU A 285 -6.44 -7.12 -1.65
C LEU A 285 -7.70 -6.93 -0.82
N ALA A 286 -8.87 -7.14 -1.39
CA ALA A 286 -10.14 -7.03 -0.65
C ALA A 286 -10.17 -7.98 0.57
N ARG A 287 -9.69 -9.22 0.41
CA ARG A 287 -9.60 -10.17 1.54
C ARG A 287 -8.63 -9.72 2.63
N GLU A 288 -7.51 -9.12 2.26
CA GLU A 288 -6.50 -8.65 3.22
C GLU A 288 -6.99 -7.47 4.06
N TYR A 289 -7.79 -6.58 3.45
CA TYR A 289 -8.31 -5.38 4.12
C TYR A 289 -9.72 -5.54 4.67
N VAL A 290 -10.23 -6.77 4.82
CA VAL A 290 -11.49 -6.96 5.56
C VAL A 290 -11.41 -6.19 6.87
N PRO A 291 -12.37 -5.29 7.16
CA PRO A 291 -12.41 -4.61 8.44
C PRO A 291 -12.39 -5.64 9.56
N GLU A 292 -11.48 -5.49 10.48
CA GLU A 292 -11.63 -6.21 11.74
C GLU A 292 -12.96 -5.75 12.32
N ALA A 293 -13.90 -6.69 12.47
CA ALA A 293 -15.09 -6.38 13.22
C ALA A 293 -14.58 -5.77 14.53
N LYS A 294 -14.93 -4.50 14.80
CA LYS A 294 -14.70 -3.95 16.13
C LYS A 294 -15.32 -4.98 17.05
N ALA A 295 -14.49 -5.75 17.74
CA ALA A 295 -14.94 -6.63 18.79
C ALA A 295 -15.65 -5.67 19.75
N ALA A 296 -16.97 -5.61 19.68
CA ALA A 296 -17.77 -5.13 20.78
C ALA A 296 -17.20 -5.90 21.97
N ALA A 297 -16.85 -5.23 23.05
CA ALA A 297 -16.16 -5.83 24.17
C ALA A 297 -16.69 -7.26 24.36
N GLU A 298 -15.87 -8.26 23.92
CA GLU A 298 -16.35 -9.63 23.82
C GLU A 298 -16.49 -10.15 25.22
N GLU A 299 -17.73 -10.27 25.68
CA GLU A 299 -18.04 -10.84 26.97
C GLU A 299 -18.12 -12.35 26.83
N HIS A 300 -17.00 -13.03 27.06
CA HIS A 300 -16.96 -14.49 27.11
C HIS A 300 -17.07 -14.96 28.56
N ARG A 301 -18.13 -15.70 28.88
CA ARG A 301 -18.35 -16.25 30.21
C ARG A 301 -18.30 -17.77 30.19
N VAL A 302 -17.62 -18.35 31.17
CA VAL A 302 -17.70 -19.78 31.44
C VAL A 302 -18.73 -19.99 32.52
N LEU A 303 -19.75 -20.80 32.24
CA LEU A 303 -20.87 -21.06 33.15
C LEU A 303 -20.61 -22.33 33.94
N ASN A 304 -20.33 -22.18 35.22
CA ASN A 304 -19.98 -23.28 36.12
C ASN A 304 -21.09 -23.59 37.15
N ARG A 305 -22.15 -22.75 37.24
CA ARG A 305 -23.26 -22.89 38.16
C ARG A 305 -24.54 -23.17 37.42
N ARG A 306 -25.38 -23.95 38.05
CA ARG A 306 -26.71 -24.39 37.52
C ARG A 306 -27.55 -23.19 37.11
N GLU A 307 -27.69 -22.23 38.02
CA GLU A 307 -28.55 -21.06 37.82
C GLU A 307 -28.09 -20.21 36.62
N GLU A 308 -26.77 -20.14 36.38
CA GLU A 308 -26.22 -19.43 35.24
C GLU A 308 -26.52 -20.11 33.91
N ILE A 309 -26.47 -21.45 33.88
CA ILE A 309 -26.82 -22.26 32.69
C ILE A 309 -28.31 -22.15 32.39
N GLU A 310 -29.17 -22.22 33.43
CA GLU A 310 -30.61 -22.07 33.31
C GLU A 310 -30.98 -20.66 32.78
N ALA A 311 -30.36 -19.61 33.32
CA ALA A 311 -30.58 -18.24 32.86
C ALA A 311 -30.15 -18.06 31.40
N ALA A 312 -28.96 -18.54 31.03
CA ALA A 312 -28.46 -18.48 29.66
C ALA A 312 -29.36 -19.26 28.66
N ALA A 313 -29.83 -20.41 29.06
CA ALA A 313 -30.77 -21.20 28.25
C ALA A 313 -32.11 -20.47 28.06
N GLY A 314 -32.59 -19.77 29.08
CA GLY A 314 -33.79 -18.93 29.01
C GLY A 314 -33.62 -17.76 28.04
N GLU A 315 -32.55 -16.97 28.22
CA GLU A 315 -32.20 -15.83 27.34
C GLU A 315 -32.05 -16.27 25.87
N ALA A 316 -31.36 -17.38 25.63
CA ALA A 316 -31.18 -17.93 24.29
C ALA A 316 -32.50 -18.38 23.64
N ARG A 317 -33.42 -18.92 24.44
CA ARG A 317 -34.76 -19.29 23.96
C ARG A 317 -35.61 -18.07 23.62
N GLU A 318 -35.56 -17.02 24.47
CA GLU A 318 -36.29 -15.78 24.19
C GLU A 318 -35.76 -15.08 22.95
N ALA A 319 -34.44 -15.13 22.69
CA ALA A 319 -33.84 -14.60 21.48
C ALA A 319 -34.29 -15.33 20.19
N GLY A 320 -34.80 -16.54 20.29
CA GLY A 320 -35.34 -17.34 19.18
C GLY A 320 -34.28 -17.79 18.14
N ARG A 321 -33.05 -17.40 18.34
CA ARG A 321 -31.90 -17.71 17.45
C ARG A 321 -30.60 -17.75 18.24
N LEU A 322 -29.78 -18.75 18.00
CA LEU A 322 -28.45 -18.85 18.63
C LEU A 322 -27.40 -19.47 17.71
N ALA A 323 -26.17 -19.04 17.86
CA ALA A 323 -25.02 -19.76 17.34
C ALA A 323 -24.60 -20.85 18.34
N LEU A 324 -24.26 -22.03 17.82
CA LEU A 324 -23.86 -23.20 18.56
C LEU A 324 -22.52 -23.72 18.08
N ALA A 325 -21.64 -24.07 18.98
CA ALA A 325 -20.43 -24.82 18.66
C ALA A 325 -20.21 -25.93 19.71
N VAL A 326 -20.07 -27.16 19.27
CA VAL A 326 -19.73 -28.30 20.13
C VAL A 326 -18.23 -28.48 20.15
N VAL A 327 -17.59 -28.22 21.29
CA VAL A 327 -16.17 -28.48 21.53
C VAL A 327 -16.01 -29.94 21.89
N ALA A 328 -15.18 -30.66 21.14
CA ALA A 328 -15.00 -32.09 21.30
C ALA A 328 -13.56 -32.54 21.08
N THR A 329 -13.21 -33.71 21.60
CA THR A 329 -11.83 -34.28 21.59
C THR A 329 -11.30 -34.67 20.22
N SER A 330 -12.17 -34.79 19.21
CA SER A 330 -11.81 -35.26 17.87
C SER A 330 -12.66 -34.58 16.80
N PRO A 331 -12.13 -34.35 15.60
CA PRO A 331 -12.93 -33.92 14.44
C PRO A 331 -13.87 -35.05 13.93
N GLN A 332 -13.56 -36.32 14.26
CA GLN A 332 -14.37 -37.47 13.86
C GLN A 332 -15.58 -37.64 14.81
N ALA A 333 -16.75 -37.19 14.36
CA ALA A 333 -17.98 -37.16 15.18
C ALA A 333 -18.28 -38.46 15.91
N MET A 334 -18.05 -39.63 15.29
CA MET A 334 -18.34 -40.94 15.87
C MET A 334 -17.37 -41.37 16.99
N ARG A 335 -16.16 -40.72 17.07
CA ARG A 335 -15.14 -41.01 18.09
C ARG A 335 -14.98 -39.87 19.08
N ALA A 336 -15.62 -38.75 18.84
CA ALA A 336 -15.47 -37.55 19.67
C ALA A 336 -16.21 -37.70 21.01
N SER A 337 -15.55 -37.26 22.07
CA SER A 337 -16.20 -37.00 23.37
C SER A 337 -16.41 -35.51 23.49
N VAL A 338 -17.55 -35.07 24.01
CA VAL A 338 -17.85 -33.64 24.18
C VAL A 338 -17.08 -33.09 25.37
N LEU A 339 -16.39 -31.99 25.15
CA LEU A 339 -15.69 -31.23 26.19
C LEU A 339 -16.55 -30.08 26.73
N GLY A 340 -17.40 -29.50 25.86
CA GLY A 340 -18.33 -28.45 26.25
C GLY A 340 -19.11 -27.91 25.06
N ILE A 341 -20.03 -26.99 25.35
CA ILE A 341 -20.91 -26.35 24.38
C ILE A 341 -20.76 -24.84 24.51
N ALA A 342 -20.42 -24.17 23.41
CA ALA A 342 -20.42 -22.71 23.31
C ALA A 342 -21.73 -22.24 22.67
N LEU A 343 -22.34 -21.20 23.23
CA LEU A 343 -23.60 -20.61 22.78
C LEU A 343 -23.42 -19.08 22.66
N ALA A 344 -24.02 -18.48 21.62
CA ALA A 344 -24.09 -17.04 21.47
C ALA A 344 -25.43 -16.66 20.81
N TRP A 345 -26.19 -15.78 21.43
CA TRP A 345 -27.50 -15.30 20.94
C TRP A 345 -27.56 -13.80 20.70
N ARG A 346 -26.45 -13.10 20.97
CA ARG A 346 -26.28 -11.68 20.70
C ARG A 346 -24.85 -11.38 20.20
N PRO A 347 -24.67 -10.34 19.37
CA PRO A 347 -23.32 -9.91 18.96
C PRO A 347 -22.44 -9.51 20.15
N GLY A 348 -21.16 -9.93 20.14
CA GLY A 348 -20.18 -9.58 21.17
C GLY A 348 -20.32 -10.33 22.49
N GLY A 349 -21.26 -11.29 22.62
CA GLY A 349 -21.43 -12.10 23.83
C GLY A 349 -21.48 -13.58 23.52
N SER A 350 -20.72 -14.39 24.27
CA SER A 350 -20.82 -15.84 24.21
C SER A 350 -20.68 -16.45 25.59
N VAL A 351 -21.24 -17.64 25.75
CA VAL A 351 -21.09 -18.44 26.96
C VAL A 351 -20.54 -19.81 26.60
N TYR A 352 -19.76 -20.37 27.50
CA TYR A 352 -19.23 -21.71 27.39
C TYR A 352 -19.69 -22.56 28.58
N VAL A 353 -20.31 -23.70 28.31
CA VAL A 353 -20.75 -24.67 29.32
C VAL A 353 -19.81 -25.89 29.25
N PRO A 354 -18.89 -26.09 30.20
CA PRO A 354 -17.99 -27.22 30.24
C PRO A 354 -18.73 -28.50 30.59
N LEU A 355 -18.45 -29.61 29.85
CA LEU A 355 -19.11 -30.91 30.03
C LEU A 355 -18.12 -32.05 30.30
N GLY A 356 -16.85 -31.91 29.98
CA GLY A 356 -15.93 -33.06 30.07
C GLY A 356 -14.44 -32.70 29.95
N HIS A 357 -14.02 -31.56 30.47
CA HIS A 357 -12.60 -31.24 30.49
C HIS A 357 -11.81 -32.16 31.44
N PRO A 358 -10.77 -32.86 31.01
CA PRO A 358 -9.97 -33.75 31.83
C PRO A 358 -9.08 -33.06 32.88
N ARG A 359 -9.11 -31.75 32.96
CA ARG A 359 -8.30 -30.90 33.87
C ARG A 359 -9.08 -29.62 34.15
N LEU A 360 -8.96 -29.06 35.30
CA LEU A 360 -8.30 -29.06 36.41
C LEU A 360 -8.35 -27.98 37.38
N ASP A 361 -8.15 -26.78 37.19
CA ASP A 361 -8.16 -25.68 38.13
C ASP A 361 -9.44 -24.84 37.98
N MET A 362 -10.50 -25.44 37.43
CA MET A 362 -11.82 -24.80 37.34
C MET A 362 -12.61 -25.13 38.62
N PRO A 363 -13.26 -24.13 39.26
CA PRO A 363 -14.17 -24.41 40.37
C PRO A 363 -15.21 -25.46 39.94
N ALA A 364 -15.67 -26.29 40.88
CA ALA A 364 -16.52 -27.44 40.63
C ALA A 364 -17.61 -27.09 39.62
N ALA A 365 -17.49 -27.61 38.39
CA ALA A 365 -18.49 -27.43 37.35
C ALA A 365 -19.73 -28.28 37.67
N VAL A 366 -20.87 -27.85 37.18
CA VAL A 366 -22.08 -28.65 37.18
C VAL A 366 -21.78 -29.99 36.48
N PRO A 367 -22.24 -31.16 37.01
CA PRO A 367 -22.06 -32.44 36.35
C PRO A 367 -22.58 -32.41 34.90
N ALA A 368 -21.83 -33.05 33.99
CA ALA A 368 -22.10 -32.99 32.56
C ALA A 368 -23.52 -33.40 32.15
N ASP A 369 -24.05 -34.44 32.80
CA ASP A 369 -25.41 -34.94 32.62
C ASP A 369 -26.46 -33.94 33.07
N GLU A 370 -26.23 -33.24 34.19
CA GLU A 370 -27.08 -32.19 34.69
C GLU A 370 -27.06 -30.93 33.78
N ALA A 371 -25.89 -30.46 33.40
CA ALA A 371 -25.74 -29.31 32.48
C ALA A 371 -26.38 -29.60 31.11
N LEU A 372 -26.22 -30.84 30.62
CA LEU A 372 -26.83 -31.26 29.38
C LEU A 372 -28.37 -31.40 29.50
N ALA A 373 -28.86 -31.81 30.67
CA ALA A 373 -30.30 -31.87 30.94
C ALA A 373 -30.95 -30.47 30.90
N ILE A 374 -30.28 -29.46 31.40
CA ILE A 374 -30.71 -28.05 31.33
C ILE A 374 -30.72 -27.53 29.88
N LEU A 375 -29.66 -27.83 29.10
CA LEU A 375 -29.55 -27.35 27.72
C LEU A 375 -30.41 -28.13 26.73
N ARG A 376 -30.78 -29.38 27.02
CA ARG A 376 -31.54 -30.26 26.14
C ARG A 376 -32.84 -29.64 25.60
N PRO A 377 -33.73 -29.04 26.44
CA PRO A 377 -34.94 -28.40 25.94
C PRO A 377 -34.70 -27.27 24.94
N LEU A 378 -33.59 -26.48 25.10
CA LEU A 378 -33.20 -25.44 24.18
C LEU A 378 -32.68 -26.02 22.85
N LEU A 379 -31.82 -27.06 22.92
CA LEU A 379 -31.20 -27.68 21.76
C LEU A 379 -32.20 -28.47 20.90
N GLN A 380 -33.22 -29.05 21.50
CA GLN A 380 -34.26 -29.82 20.82
C GLN A 380 -35.46 -28.99 20.38
N ASP A 381 -35.53 -27.70 20.73
CA ASP A 381 -36.64 -26.82 20.35
C ASP A 381 -36.53 -26.39 18.87
N PRO A 382 -37.43 -26.83 17.98
CA PRO A 382 -37.42 -26.46 16.58
C PRO A 382 -37.76 -24.97 16.35
N ALA A 383 -38.40 -24.29 17.31
CA ALA A 383 -38.74 -22.88 17.21
C ALA A 383 -37.50 -21.97 17.41
N VAL A 384 -36.46 -22.47 18.08
CA VAL A 384 -35.19 -21.76 18.24
C VAL A 384 -34.28 -22.11 17.09
N ARG A 385 -33.97 -21.15 16.24
CA ARG A 385 -33.07 -21.34 15.08
C ARG A 385 -31.62 -21.49 15.52
N LYS A 386 -30.94 -22.54 15.10
CA LYS A 386 -29.57 -22.81 15.41
C LYS A 386 -28.66 -22.58 14.18
N LEU A 387 -27.55 -21.88 14.41
CA LEU A 387 -26.49 -21.74 13.46
C LEU A 387 -25.27 -22.50 13.99
N SER A 388 -24.60 -23.26 13.14
CA SER A 388 -23.36 -23.93 13.50
C SER A 388 -22.32 -23.75 12.37
N ALA A 389 -21.05 -23.76 12.73
CA ALA A 389 -19.97 -23.85 11.76
C ALA A 389 -19.80 -25.28 11.19
N GLN A 390 -20.30 -26.30 11.88
CA GLN A 390 -20.17 -27.70 11.49
C GLN A 390 -21.47 -28.48 11.90
N ALA A 391 -22.62 -28.03 11.41
CA ALA A 391 -23.93 -28.50 11.85
C ALA A 391 -24.07 -30.04 11.80
N LYS A 392 -23.60 -30.68 10.72
CA LYS A 392 -23.64 -32.14 10.59
C LYS A 392 -22.84 -32.84 11.68
N ARG A 393 -21.65 -32.34 11.99
CA ARG A 393 -20.77 -32.89 13.04
C ARG A 393 -21.43 -32.72 14.40
N ASP A 394 -21.89 -31.53 14.70
CA ASP A 394 -22.49 -31.18 15.99
C ASP A 394 -23.78 -31.97 16.23
N HIS A 395 -24.61 -32.15 15.21
CA HIS A 395 -25.80 -33.01 15.27
C HIS A 395 -25.46 -34.46 15.62
N VAL A 396 -24.46 -35.05 14.95
CA VAL A 396 -24.02 -36.43 15.23
C VAL A 396 -23.46 -36.58 16.64
N VAL A 397 -22.63 -35.64 17.06
CA VAL A 397 -21.97 -35.67 18.39
C VAL A 397 -22.99 -35.54 19.51
N LEU A 398 -23.94 -34.60 19.39
CA LEU A 398 -25.02 -34.39 20.34
C LEU A 398 -26.01 -35.56 20.35
N GLY A 399 -26.33 -36.13 19.18
CA GLY A 399 -27.18 -37.31 19.04
C GLY A 399 -26.67 -38.53 19.85
N ARG A 400 -25.34 -38.71 19.90
CA ARG A 400 -24.72 -39.75 20.75
C ARG A 400 -24.89 -39.53 22.25
N LEU A 401 -25.21 -38.30 22.67
CA LEU A 401 -25.55 -37.94 24.05
C LEU A 401 -27.08 -37.93 24.29
N GLY A 402 -27.86 -38.41 23.34
CA GLY A 402 -29.34 -38.44 23.42
C GLY A 402 -29.96 -37.06 23.24
N VAL A 403 -29.26 -36.11 22.59
CA VAL A 403 -29.83 -34.80 22.23
C VAL A 403 -30.10 -34.77 20.72
N ASP A 404 -31.38 -34.75 20.36
CA ASP A 404 -31.81 -34.57 18.97
C ASP A 404 -31.82 -33.08 18.62
N LEU A 405 -30.73 -32.61 18.01
CA LEU A 405 -30.54 -31.19 17.68
C LEU A 405 -31.54 -30.76 16.59
N ALA A 406 -32.55 -29.97 16.98
CA ALA A 406 -33.57 -29.46 16.09
C ALA A 406 -33.42 -27.97 15.78
N GLY A 407 -34.08 -27.48 14.73
CA GLY A 407 -34.05 -26.06 14.35
C GLY A 407 -32.74 -25.61 13.73
N LEU A 408 -31.96 -26.51 13.14
CA LEU A 408 -30.79 -26.14 12.35
C LEU A 408 -31.21 -25.30 11.15
N ASP A 409 -30.75 -24.04 11.10
CA ASP A 409 -31.14 -23.04 10.10
C ASP A 409 -29.96 -22.67 9.17
N PHE A 410 -28.73 -22.76 9.66
CA PHE A 410 -27.57 -22.36 8.89
C PHE A 410 -26.31 -23.12 9.30
N ASP A 411 -25.53 -23.55 8.28
CA ASP A 411 -24.19 -24.12 8.44
C ASP A 411 -23.15 -23.20 7.76
N ALA A 412 -22.29 -22.58 8.55
CA ALA A 412 -21.33 -21.60 8.06
C ALA A 412 -20.23 -22.25 7.18
N LEU A 413 -19.84 -23.50 7.47
CA LEU A 413 -18.85 -24.22 6.66
C LEU A 413 -19.42 -24.57 5.29
N LEU A 414 -20.66 -25.04 5.24
CA LEU A 414 -21.34 -25.33 3.99
C LEU A 414 -21.57 -24.07 3.15
N ALA A 415 -21.99 -22.97 3.78
CA ALA A 415 -22.13 -21.69 3.10
C ALA A 415 -20.81 -21.17 2.54
N SER A 416 -19.73 -21.27 3.31
CA SER A 416 -18.38 -20.90 2.86
C SER A 416 -17.94 -21.74 1.67
N TYR A 417 -18.19 -23.05 1.71
CA TYR A 417 -17.87 -23.96 0.59
C TYR A 417 -18.65 -23.63 -0.68
N LEU A 418 -19.93 -23.28 -0.57
CA LEU A 418 -20.75 -22.90 -1.72
C LEU A 418 -20.32 -21.56 -2.36
N LEU A 419 -19.82 -20.64 -1.55
CA LEU A 419 -19.32 -19.34 -2.04
C LEU A 419 -17.91 -19.43 -2.64
N ASN A 420 -17.11 -20.37 -2.18
CA ASN A 420 -15.73 -20.54 -2.61
C ASN A 420 -15.30 -22.01 -2.48
N PRO A 421 -15.58 -22.85 -3.46
CA PRO A 421 -15.45 -24.32 -3.36
C PRO A 421 -13.99 -24.83 -3.44
N GLY A 422 -12.97 -23.94 -3.40
CA GLY A 422 -11.56 -24.37 -3.35
C GLY A 422 -10.61 -23.44 -4.04
#